data_b23b3f2525cce491f1d87d6670e87643
#
_entry.id   b23b3f2525cce491f1d87d6670e87643
#
_cell.length_a   1.000
_cell.length_b   1.000
_cell.length_c   1.000
_cell.angle_alpha   90.00
_cell.angle_beta   90.00
_cell.angle_gamma   90.00
#
_symmetry.space_group_name_H-M   'P 1'
#
loop_
_entity.id
_entity.type
_entity.pdbx_description
1 polymer ?
#
loop_
_entity_poly.entity_id
_entity_poly.type
_entity_poly.pdbx_seq_one_letter_code
_entity_poly.pdbx_strand_id
1 'polypeptide(L)'
;MYDQIFDWLKENRITEVECILPDITGVARGKILPKDKFISEPEMRLPEAVLLQTVTGEFPADEMLDLTDPDMELRPDPDSLRVVPWAVDPTAQLIFDCFSPDGVPVETAPRNVLRRVLKLYEELGFTPVVAPEMEFYLISPNPDPDIP
;
A
#
# COMPACT_ATOMS: atom_id res chain seq x y z
N MET A 1 -14.80 5.31 11.01
CA MET A 1 -13.54 4.68 10.54
C MET A 1 -12.36 5.63 10.76
N TYR A 2 -12.33 6.82 10.16
CA TYR A 2 -11.20 7.76 10.34
C TYR A 2 -10.99 8.20 11.80
N ASP A 3 -12.06 8.45 12.56
CA ASP A 3 -11.95 8.86 13.97
C ASP A 3 -11.14 7.86 14.81
N GLN A 4 -11.34 6.56 14.59
CA GLN A 4 -10.59 5.51 15.29
C GLN A 4 -9.09 5.54 14.93
N ILE A 5 -8.77 5.77 13.65
CA ILE A 5 -7.37 5.92 13.20
C ILE A 5 -6.76 7.16 13.86
N PHE A 6 -7.46 8.29 13.83
CA PHE A 6 -6.96 9.56 14.38
C PHE A 6 -6.72 9.50 15.89
N ASP A 7 -7.62 8.86 16.63
CA ASP A 7 -7.47 8.69 18.07
C ASP A 7 -6.28 7.76 18.37
N TRP A 8 -6.14 6.66 17.64
CA TRP A 8 -5.01 5.75 17.78
C TRP A 8 -3.66 6.46 17.49
N LEU A 9 -3.59 7.31 16.44
CA LEU A 9 -2.39 8.09 16.11
C LEU A 9 -2.00 9.05 17.25
N LYS A 10 -2.98 9.65 17.92
CA LYS A 10 -2.74 10.54 19.06
C LYS A 10 -2.27 9.77 20.29
N GLU A 11 -2.96 8.68 20.64
CA GLU A 11 -2.63 7.82 21.79
C GLU A 11 -1.21 7.26 21.70
N ASN A 12 -0.79 6.86 20.51
CA ASN A 12 0.55 6.34 20.24
C ASN A 12 1.59 7.43 19.95
N ARG A 13 1.24 8.71 20.05
CA ARG A 13 2.12 9.86 19.83
C ARG A 13 2.80 9.84 18.46
N ILE A 14 2.12 9.36 17.46
CA ILE A 14 2.65 9.27 16.10
C ILE A 14 2.87 10.67 15.53
N THR A 15 3.96 10.84 14.78
CA THR A 15 4.32 12.09 14.09
C THR A 15 4.18 11.97 12.58
N GLU A 16 4.35 10.75 12.03
CA GLU A 16 4.31 10.46 10.61
C GLU A 16 3.48 9.21 10.31
N VAL A 17 2.85 9.18 9.14
CA VAL A 17 2.07 8.03 8.66
C VAL A 17 2.63 7.57 7.31
N GLU A 18 3.15 6.35 7.27
CA GLU A 18 3.45 5.64 6.02
C GLU A 18 2.16 5.10 5.42
N CYS A 19 1.69 5.77 4.38
CA CYS A 19 0.52 5.38 3.60
C CYS A 19 0.99 4.52 2.44
N ILE A 20 0.81 3.20 2.52
CA ILE A 20 1.38 2.26 1.54
C ILE A 20 0.33 1.42 0.84
N LEU A 21 0.66 0.97 -0.36
CA LEU A 21 -0.05 -0.05 -1.13
C LEU A 21 0.96 -0.93 -1.87
N PRO A 22 0.69 -2.23 -2.03
CA PRO A 22 1.54 -3.11 -2.84
C PRO A 22 1.25 -2.91 -4.33
N ASP A 23 2.31 -2.84 -5.16
CA ASP A 23 2.19 -2.97 -6.60
C ASP A 23 2.20 -4.44 -7.06
N ILE A 24 2.12 -4.70 -8.37
CA ILE A 24 2.09 -6.07 -8.92
C ILE A 24 3.42 -6.82 -8.73
N THR A 25 4.50 -6.14 -8.42
CA THR A 25 5.81 -6.73 -8.13
C THR A 25 6.05 -6.94 -6.64
N GLY A 26 5.09 -6.56 -5.78
CA GLY A 26 5.18 -6.66 -4.32
C GLY A 26 5.96 -5.51 -3.66
N VAL A 27 6.32 -4.48 -4.41
CA VAL A 27 6.97 -3.30 -3.85
C VAL A 27 5.92 -2.43 -3.14
N ALA A 28 6.26 -1.98 -1.93
CA ALA A 28 5.43 -1.03 -1.20
C ALA A 28 5.58 0.37 -1.82
N ARG A 29 4.53 0.83 -2.49
CA ARG A 29 4.40 2.18 -3.04
C ARG A 29 3.61 3.05 -2.08
N GLY A 30 3.81 4.37 -2.13
CA GLY A 30 3.02 5.26 -1.28
C GLY A 30 3.71 6.56 -0.94
N LYS A 31 3.27 7.14 0.18
CA LYS A 31 3.77 8.42 0.69
C LYS A 31 3.91 8.36 2.20
N ILE A 32 4.91 9.06 2.74
CA ILE A 32 4.98 9.37 4.15
C ILE A 32 4.37 10.76 4.35
N LEU A 33 3.38 10.86 5.19
CA LEU A 33 2.68 12.11 5.49
C LEU A 33 2.90 12.49 6.96
N PRO A 34 3.18 13.78 7.28
CA PRO A 34 3.06 14.26 8.64
C PRO A 34 1.66 13.97 9.19
N LYS A 35 1.57 13.53 10.44
CA LYS A 35 0.29 13.16 11.07
C LYS A 35 -0.80 14.22 10.89
N ASP A 36 -0.47 15.50 11.13
CA ASP A 36 -1.45 16.57 11.06
C ASP A 36 -1.98 16.78 9.63
N LYS A 37 -1.11 16.57 8.62
CA LYS A 37 -1.52 16.59 7.21
C LYS A 37 -2.45 15.42 6.91
N PHE A 38 -2.11 14.22 7.36
CA PHE A 38 -2.95 13.04 7.20
C PHE A 38 -4.32 13.20 7.88
N ILE A 39 -4.38 13.80 9.07
CA ILE A 39 -5.64 14.04 9.77
C ILE A 39 -6.50 15.10 9.05
N SER A 40 -5.88 16.15 8.51
CA SER A 40 -6.63 17.22 7.81
C SER A 40 -7.12 16.81 6.42
N GLU A 41 -6.37 15.93 5.74
CA GLU A 41 -6.65 15.46 4.38
C GLU A 41 -6.31 13.97 4.27
N PRO A 42 -7.16 13.09 4.81
CA PRO A 42 -6.88 11.65 4.84
C PRO A 42 -7.07 10.97 3.48
N GLU A 43 -7.68 11.67 2.53
CA GLU A 43 -7.81 11.20 1.16
C GLU A 43 -6.46 11.29 0.45
N MET A 44 -5.98 10.15 0.01
CA MET A 44 -4.75 10.06 -0.76
C MET A 44 -5.07 9.63 -2.19
N ARG A 45 -4.30 10.19 -3.14
CA ARG A 45 -4.39 9.82 -4.55
C ARG A 45 -3.01 9.46 -5.09
N LEU A 46 -2.99 8.49 -5.98
CA LEU A 46 -1.83 8.10 -6.77
C LEU A 46 -2.29 7.70 -8.17
N PRO A 47 -1.47 7.94 -9.21
CA PRO A 47 -1.75 7.45 -10.56
C PRO A 47 -1.89 5.93 -10.60
N GLU A 48 -2.82 5.41 -11.41
CA GLU A 48 -3.02 3.95 -11.53
C GLU A 48 -1.77 3.26 -12.10
N ALA A 49 -1.01 3.93 -12.95
CA ALA A 49 0.25 3.43 -13.50
C ALA A 49 1.26 2.99 -12.44
N VAL A 50 1.21 3.54 -11.22
CA VAL A 50 2.07 3.14 -10.09
C VAL A 50 1.95 1.66 -9.77
N LEU A 51 0.78 1.06 -9.96
CA LEU A 51 0.57 -0.38 -9.71
C LEU A 51 1.31 -1.28 -10.71
N LEU A 52 1.58 -0.77 -11.91
CA LEU A 52 2.13 -1.53 -13.03
C LEU A 52 3.63 -1.34 -13.23
N GLN A 53 4.29 -0.58 -12.36
CA GLN A 53 5.73 -0.39 -12.44
C GLN A 53 6.52 -1.68 -12.23
N THR A 54 7.63 -1.82 -12.95
CA THR A 54 8.61 -2.89 -12.71
C THR A 54 9.33 -2.68 -11.38
N VAL A 55 10.10 -3.69 -10.94
CA VAL A 55 10.95 -3.60 -9.73
C VAL A 55 11.94 -2.43 -9.83
N THR A 56 12.40 -2.10 -11.05
CA THR A 56 13.32 -0.99 -11.33
C THR A 56 12.62 0.36 -11.47
N GLY A 57 11.28 0.39 -11.38
CA GLY A 57 10.47 1.61 -11.48
C GLY A 57 10.12 2.04 -12.91
N GLU A 58 10.43 1.22 -13.90
CA GLU A 58 10.03 1.46 -15.29
C GLU A 58 8.54 1.19 -15.49
N PHE A 59 7.92 1.94 -16.38
CA PHE A 59 6.53 1.70 -16.78
C PHE A 59 6.45 0.64 -17.87
N PRO A 60 5.36 -0.15 -17.92
CA PRO A 60 5.13 -1.08 -19.03
C PRO A 60 4.92 -0.33 -20.34
N ALA A 61 4.87 -1.08 -21.46
CA ALA A 61 4.62 -0.50 -22.78
C ALA A 61 3.27 0.27 -22.81
N ASP A 62 3.24 1.35 -23.58
CA ASP A 62 2.10 2.29 -23.69
C ASP A 62 0.74 1.63 -23.94
N GLU A 63 0.71 0.44 -24.54
CA GLU A 63 -0.51 -0.32 -24.80
C GLU A 63 -1.24 -0.81 -23.53
N MET A 64 -0.54 -0.86 -22.38
CA MET A 64 -1.08 -1.30 -21.09
C MET A 64 -1.49 -0.15 -20.18
N LEU A 65 -1.18 1.07 -20.55
CA LEU A 65 -1.45 2.28 -19.76
C LEU A 65 -2.56 3.09 -20.43
N ASP A 66 -3.48 3.60 -19.63
CA ASP A 66 -4.33 4.69 -20.08
C ASP A 66 -3.48 5.95 -20.24
N LEU A 67 -3.46 6.55 -21.43
CA LEU A 67 -2.71 7.77 -21.70
C LEU A 67 -3.11 8.96 -20.82
N THR A 68 -4.28 8.89 -20.20
CA THR A 68 -4.76 9.89 -19.24
C THR A 68 -4.18 9.71 -17.85
N ASP A 69 -3.63 8.51 -17.54
CA ASP A 69 -3.08 8.09 -16.25
C ASP A 69 -3.92 8.63 -15.06
N PRO A 70 -5.18 8.16 -14.94
CA PRO A 70 -6.10 8.70 -13.94
C PRO A 70 -5.62 8.39 -12.54
N ASP A 71 -5.82 9.34 -11.64
CA ASP A 71 -5.56 9.13 -10.22
C ASP A 71 -6.57 8.15 -9.61
N MET A 72 -6.07 7.16 -8.88
CA MET A 72 -6.86 6.32 -7.99
C MET A 72 -7.20 7.06 -6.68
N GLU A 73 -8.36 6.78 -6.12
CA GLU A 73 -8.69 7.09 -4.73
C GLU A 73 -8.20 5.96 -3.82
N LEU A 74 -7.42 6.32 -2.81
CA LEU A 74 -6.86 5.38 -1.87
C LEU A 74 -7.62 5.45 -0.55
N ARG A 75 -8.15 4.32 -0.10
CA ARG A 75 -8.91 4.20 1.14
C ARG A 75 -8.15 3.35 2.14
N PRO A 76 -7.93 3.84 3.38
CA PRO A 76 -7.17 3.11 4.37
C PRO A 76 -7.90 1.85 4.83
N ASP A 77 -7.13 0.78 5.05
CA ASP A 77 -7.58 -0.41 5.77
C ASP A 77 -7.23 -0.26 7.26
N PRO A 78 -8.19 0.06 8.13
CA PRO A 78 -7.91 0.33 9.54
C PRO A 78 -7.33 -0.87 10.29
N ASP A 79 -7.60 -2.10 9.84
CA ASP A 79 -7.08 -3.32 10.45
C ASP A 79 -5.57 -3.50 10.20
N SER A 80 -5.02 -2.74 9.24
CA SER A 80 -3.60 -2.73 8.93
C SER A 80 -2.78 -1.74 9.76
N LEU A 81 -3.42 -0.90 10.56
CA LEU A 81 -2.77 0.15 11.33
C LEU A 81 -1.81 -0.42 12.39
N ARG A 82 -0.54 -0.01 12.33
CA ARG A 82 0.50 -0.45 13.26
C ARG A 82 1.62 0.58 13.43
N VAL A 83 2.36 0.49 14.54
CA VAL A 83 3.60 1.25 14.75
C VAL A 83 4.71 0.66 13.89
N VAL A 84 5.58 1.50 13.33
CA VAL A 84 6.80 1.11 12.60
C VAL A 84 7.98 1.09 13.58
N PRO A 85 8.40 -0.08 14.10
CA PRO A 85 9.36 -0.12 15.21
C PRO A 85 10.80 0.20 14.82
N TRP A 86 11.11 0.22 13.52
CA TRP A 86 12.45 0.55 13.00
C TRP A 86 12.58 2.00 12.51
N ALA A 87 11.50 2.78 12.52
CA ALA A 87 11.54 4.17 12.13
C ALA A 87 12.24 5.02 13.20
N VAL A 88 12.94 6.07 12.77
CA VAL A 88 13.63 7.01 13.67
C VAL A 88 12.63 7.87 14.41
N ASP A 89 11.64 8.38 13.69
CA ASP A 89 10.55 9.16 14.25
C ASP A 89 9.35 8.25 14.60
N PRO A 90 8.48 8.65 15.52
CA PRO A 90 7.27 7.89 15.85
C PRO A 90 6.33 7.76 14.64
N THR A 91 6.46 6.67 13.90
CA THR A 91 5.81 6.42 12.62
C THR A 91 4.75 5.32 12.74
N ALA A 92 3.58 5.56 12.16
CA ALA A 92 2.58 4.54 11.91
C ALA A 92 2.61 4.09 10.44
N GLN A 93 2.28 2.83 10.20
CA GLN A 93 2.07 2.30 8.85
C GLN A 93 0.59 1.95 8.66
N LEU A 94 0.05 2.27 7.49
CA LEU A 94 -1.33 2.03 7.12
C LEU A 94 -1.39 1.60 5.66
N ILE A 95 -2.02 0.46 5.40
CA ILE A 95 -2.18 -0.07 4.04
C ILE A 95 -3.47 0.48 3.43
N PHE A 96 -3.41 0.81 2.15
CA PHE A 96 -4.52 1.38 1.41
C PHE A 96 -5.04 0.45 0.33
N ASP A 97 -6.33 0.51 0.11
CA ASP A 97 -7.03 -0.12 -1.00
C ASP A 97 -7.29 0.90 -2.12
N CYS A 98 -7.23 0.42 -3.36
CA CYS A 98 -7.29 1.26 -4.55
C CYS A 98 -8.69 1.23 -5.16
N PHE A 99 -9.24 2.41 -5.43
CA PHE A 99 -10.53 2.60 -6.09
C PHE A 99 -10.36 3.61 -7.24
N SER A 100 -11.14 3.44 -8.29
CA SER A 100 -11.29 4.47 -9.32
C SER A 100 -12.08 5.68 -8.78
N PRO A 101 -12.07 6.84 -9.45
CA PRO A 101 -12.79 8.03 -9.01
C PRO A 101 -14.31 7.86 -8.85
N ASP A 102 -14.89 6.89 -9.52
CA ASP A 102 -16.31 6.49 -9.38
C ASP A 102 -16.55 5.45 -8.27
N GLY A 103 -15.51 5.13 -7.50
CA GLY A 103 -15.58 4.26 -6.31
C GLY A 103 -15.57 2.77 -6.61
N VAL A 104 -15.25 2.36 -7.83
CA VAL A 104 -15.09 0.95 -8.20
C VAL A 104 -13.70 0.46 -7.78
N PRO A 105 -13.55 -0.74 -7.18
CA PRO A 105 -12.24 -1.30 -6.89
C PRO A 105 -11.38 -1.46 -8.15
N VAL A 106 -10.16 -0.92 -8.16
CA VAL A 106 -9.21 -1.07 -9.27
C VAL A 106 -8.86 -2.54 -9.45
N GLU A 107 -9.11 -3.08 -10.64
CA GLU A 107 -9.01 -4.52 -10.92
C GLU A 107 -7.58 -5.06 -10.86
N THR A 108 -6.60 -4.24 -11.22
CA THR A 108 -5.17 -4.57 -11.24
C THR A 108 -4.51 -4.49 -9.85
N ALA A 109 -5.15 -3.83 -8.88
CA ALA A 109 -4.60 -3.69 -7.54
C ALA A 109 -4.50 -5.07 -6.83
N PRO A 110 -3.32 -5.51 -6.37
CA PRO A 110 -3.10 -6.85 -5.82
C PRO A 110 -4.05 -7.21 -4.67
N ARG A 111 -4.35 -6.28 -3.78
CA ARG A 111 -5.29 -6.52 -2.67
C ARG A 111 -6.73 -6.75 -3.16
N ASN A 112 -7.13 -6.05 -4.22
CA ASN A 112 -8.45 -6.25 -4.83
C ASN A 112 -8.52 -7.58 -5.59
N VAL A 113 -7.43 -8.00 -6.24
CA VAL A 113 -7.31 -9.35 -6.82
C VAL A 113 -7.48 -10.41 -5.74
N LEU A 114 -6.76 -10.29 -4.63
CA LEU A 114 -6.86 -11.23 -3.51
C LEU A 114 -8.29 -11.29 -2.96
N ARG A 115 -8.95 -10.16 -2.74
CA ARG A 115 -10.34 -10.13 -2.27
C ARG A 115 -11.31 -10.85 -3.22
N ARG A 116 -11.13 -10.68 -4.53
CA ARG A 116 -11.93 -11.42 -5.52
C ARG A 116 -11.72 -12.93 -5.42
N VAL A 117 -10.47 -13.36 -5.28
CA VAL A 117 -10.14 -14.79 -5.11
C VAL A 117 -10.73 -15.34 -3.80
N LEU A 118 -10.59 -14.61 -2.70
CA LEU A 118 -11.18 -15.01 -1.41
C LEU A 118 -12.69 -15.17 -1.49
N LYS A 119 -13.37 -14.28 -2.22
CA LYS A 119 -14.81 -14.38 -2.44
C LYS A 119 -15.20 -15.64 -3.23
N LEU A 120 -14.40 -16.04 -4.23
CA LEU A 120 -14.63 -17.31 -4.94
C LEU A 120 -14.50 -18.53 -4.02
N TYR A 121 -13.54 -18.51 -3.09
CA TYR A 121 -13.43 -19.57 -2.07
C TYR A 121 -14.66 -19.61 -1.17
N GLU A 122 -15.15 -18.45 -0.71
CA GLU A 122 -16.34 -18.34 0.12
C GLU A 122 -17.58 -18.89 -0.60
N GLU A 123 -17.78 -18.56 -1.87
CA GLU A 123 -18.87 -19.07 -2.72
C GLU A 123 -18.85 -20.61 -2.85
N LEU A 124 -17.66 -21.21 -2.79
CA LEU A 124 -17.47 -22.66 -2.79
C LEU A 124 -17.55 -23.29 -1.39
N GLY A 125 -17.75 -22.51 -0.35
CA GLY A 125 -17.81 -22.96 1.06
C GLY A 125 -16.44 -23.28 1.65
N PHE A 126 -15.34 -22.77 1.09
CA PHE A 126 -13.98 -22.96 1.60
C PHE A 126 -13.45 -21.71 2.29
N THR A 127 -12.63 -21.92 3.30
CA THR A 127 -11.81 -20.89 3.93
C THR A 127 -10.34 -21.20 3.65
N PRO A 128 -9.61 -20.39 2.87
CA PRO A 128 -8.19 -20.62 2.62
C PRO A 128 -7.38 -20.34 3.90
N VAL A 129 -6.41 -21.20 4.17
CA VAL A 129 -5.42 -21.03 5.24
C VAL A 129 -4.05 -20.98 4.61
N VAL A 130 -3.32 -19.89 4.82
CA VAL A 130 -1.98 -19.66 4.25
C VAL A 130 -0.98 -19.31 5.33
N ALA A 131 0.27 -19.68 5.14
CA ALA A 131 1.40 -19.31 5.98
C ALA A 131 2.46 -18.66 5.07
N PRO A 132 2.64 -17.33 5.15
CA PRO A 132 3.72 -16.67 4.40
C PRO A 132 5.08 -17.12 4.91
N GLU A 133 5.97 -17.47 3.99
CA GLU A 133 7.38 -17.74 4.28
C GLU A 133 8.23 -16.62 3.70
N MET A 134 9.16 -16.11 4.50
CA MET A 134 10.09 -15.06 4.08
C MET A 134 11.50 -15.64 4.01
N GLU A 135 12.10 -15.56 2.84
CA GLU A 135 13.48 -15.97 2.60
C GLU A 135 14.33 -14.73 2.29
N PHE A 136 15.50 -14.65 2.90
CA PHE A 136 16.41 -13.51 2.69
C PHE A 136 17.86 -13.89 2.99
N TYR A 137 18.78 -13.12 2.42
CA TYR A 137 20.18 -13.19 2.75
C TYR A 137 20.61 -12.02 3.60
N LEU A 138 21.48 -12.28 4.58
CA LEU A 138 22.21 -11.22 5.28
C LEU A 138 23.44 -10.88 4.45
N ILE A 139 23.57 -9.64 4.05
CA ILE A 139 24.72 -9.12 3.31
C ILE A 139 25.46 -8.08 4.13
N SER A 140 26.76 -7.92 3.86
CA SER A 140 27.51 -6.80 4.43
C SER A 140 26.99 -5.47 3.87
N PRO A 141 27.10 -4.37 4.66
CA PRO A 141 26.79 -3.04 4.12
C PRO A 141 27.58 -2.79 2.85
N ASN A 142 26.89 -2.36 1.80
CA ASN A 142 27.52 -1.95 0.55
C ASN A 142 27.75 -0.43 0.62
N PRO A 143 29.01 0.06 0.70
CA PRO A 143 29.32 1.48 0.75
C PRO A 143 29.21 2.17 -0.61
N ASP A 144 29.16 1.39 -1.70
CA ASP A 144 29.08 1.90 -3.07
C ASP A 144 27.76 1.44 -3.71
N PRO A 145 26.78 2.34 -3.86
CA PRO A 145 25.47 1.97 -4.43
C PRO A 145 25.55 1.60 -5.93
N ASP A 146 26.63 1.95 -6.62
CA ASP A 146 26.82 1.68 -8.05
C ASP A 146 27.44 0.30 -8.31
N ILE A 147 27.87 -0.39 -7.24
CA ILE A 147 28.40 -1.75 -7.31
C ILE A 147 27.45 -2.69 -6.58
N PRO A 148 26.70 -3.56 -7.28
CA PRO A 148 25.74 -4.48 -6.67
C PRO A 148 26.41 -5.59 -5.83
#